data_ca006c781a86fd2b8c559fefe98eb9e0
#
_entry.id   ca006c781a86fd2b8c559fefe98eb9e0
#
_cell.length_a   1.000
_cell.length_b   1.000
_cell.length_c   1.000
_cell.angle_alpha   90.00
_cell.angle_beta   90.00
_cell.angle_gamma   90.00
#
_symmetry.space_group_name_H-M   'P 1'
#
loop_
_entity.id
_entity.type
_entity.pdbx_description
1 polymer ?
#
loop_
_entity_poly.entity_id
_entity_poly.type
_entity_poly.pdbx_seq_one_letter_code
_entity_poly.pdbx_strand_id
1 'polypeptide(L)'
;MAGYFVLHTKWHTLDRLGQYQQGAQAAVAEFGGKFLVYDVRPEVVEGESELAATVILEFPDLETVKAWYNSPGYQKVLGIRLESSEGIGRFVTNDG
;
A
#
# COMPACT_ATOMS: atom_id res chain seq x y z
N MET A 1 -15.92 -0.64 11.76
CA MET A 1 -14.80 -1.59 11.77
C MET A 1 -13.78 -1.15 10.72
N ALA A 2 -12.53 -1.00 11.12
CA ALA A 2 -11.50 -0.49 10.22
C ALA A 2 -11.26 -1.41 9.04
N GLY A 3 -10.89 -0.82 7.90
CA GLY A 3 -10.41 -1.55 6.75
C GLY A 3 -8.93 -1.23 6.52
N TYR A 4 -8.21 -2.20 6.01
CA TYR A 4 -6.76 -2.07 5.83
C TYR A 4 -6.36 -2.45 4.42
N PHE A 5 -5.30 -1.82 3.93
CA PHE A 5 -4.60 -2.27 2.75
C PHE A 5 -3.24 -2.77 3.21
N VAL A 6 -2.97 -4.06 2.98
CA VAL A 6 -1.69 -4.68 3.34
C VAL A 6 -0.95 -5.00 2.06
N LEU A 7 0.23 -4.43 1.90
CA LEU A 7 1.02 -4.53 0.70
C LEU A 7 2.40 -5.06 1.01
N HIS A 8 2.80 -6.11 0.29
CA HIS A 8 4.17 -6.61 0.30
C HIS A 8 4.74 -6.43 -1.09
N THR A 9 5.90 -5.79 -1.21
CA THR A 9 6.49 -5.48 -2.51
C THR A 9 7.97 -5.71 -2.56
N LYS A 10 8.45 -5.82 -3.80
CA LYS A 10 9.86 -5.74 -4.16
C LYS A 10 9.96 -4.76 -5.31
N TRP A 11 10.66 -3.66 -5.12
CA TRP A 11 10.86 -2.66 -6.17
C TRP A 11 12.07 -3.04 -7.02
N HIS A 12 11.89 -3.05 -8.34
CA HIS A 12 12.97 -3.33 -9.30
C HIS A 12 13.76 -2.07 -9.65
N THR A 13 13.10 -0.91 -9.58
CA THR A 13 13.72 0.39 -9.79
C THR A 13 13.10 1.40 -8.84
N LEU A 14 13.91 2.33 -8.36
CA LEU A 14 13.47 3.39 -7.45
C LEU A 14 13.32 4.74 -8.15
N ASP A 15 13.49 4.77 -9.48
CA ASP A 15 13.53 6.02 -10.26
C ASP A 15 12.27 6.87 -10.08
N ARG A 16 11.12 6.24 -9.96
CA ARG A 16 9.84 6.94 -9.82
C ARG A 16 9.18 6.73 -8.46
N LEU A 17 9.91 6.15 -7.51
CA LEU A 17 9.36 5.86 -6.19
C LEU A 17 8.85 7.13 -5.48
N GLY A 18 9.61 8.22 -5.54
CA GLY A 18 9.20 9.48 -4.91
C GLY A 18 7.90 10.03 -5.49
N GLN A 19 7.73 9.94 -6.80
CA GLN A 19 6.51 10.36 -7.47
C GLN A 19 5.32 9.51 -7.03
N TYR A 20 5.51 8.19 -6.93
CA TYR A 20 4.47 7.29 -6.43
C TYR A 20 4.10 7.62 -5.00
N GLN A 21 5.09 7.75 -4.11
CA GLN A 21 4.85 8.03 -2.69
C GLN A 21 4.09 9.33 -2.47
N GLN A 22 4.46 10.37 -3.20
CA GLN A 22 3.81 11.68 -3.08
C GLN A 22 2.32 11.59 -3.44
N GLY A 23 2.01 10.93 -4.55
CA GLY A 23 0.62 10.76 -4.98
C GLY A 23 -0.17 9.82 -4.07
N ALA A 24 0.48 8.75 -3.60
CA ALA A 24 -0.17 7.80 -2.69
C ALA A 24 -0.51 8.47 -1.36
N GLN A 25 0.42 9.25 -0.79
CA GLN A 25 0.18 9.96 0.47
C GLN A 25 -0.99 10.95 0.35
N ALA A 26 -1.03 11.69 -0.74
CA ALA A 26 -2.11 12.66 -0.97
C ALA A 26 -3.46 11.95 -1.06
N ALA A 27 -3.54 10.85 -1.79
CA ALA A 27 -4.78 10.10 -1.94
C ALA A 27 -5.22 9.44 -0.63
N VAL A 28 -4.28 8.90 0.15
CA VAL A 28 -4.57 8.33 1.47
C VAL A 28 -5.16 9.38 2.39
N ALA A 29 -4.56 10.57 2.43
CA ALA A 29 -5.06 11.67 3.27
C ALA A 29 -6.46 12.12 2.85
N GLU A 30 -6.73 12.16 1.55
CA GLU A 30 -8.05 12.53 1.02
C GLU A 30 -9.16 11.64 1.55
N PHE A 31 -8.89 10.35 1.77
CA PHE A 31 -9.88 9.40 2.23
C PHE A 31 -9.80 9.11 3.73
N GLY A 32 -9.06 9.94 4.48
CA GLY A 32 -8.96 9.80 5.92
C GLY A 32 -8.16 8.59 6.37
N GLY A 33 -7.27 8.11 5.52
CA GLY A 33 -6.42 6.97 5.84
C GLY A 33 -5.17 7.36 6.62
N LYS A 34 -4.52 6.35 7.16
CA LYS A 34 -3.25 6.50 7.90
C LYS A 34 -2.27 5.43 7.48
N PHE A 35 -1.00 5.79 7.46
CA PHE A 35 0.08 4.81 7.36
C PHE A 35 0.36 4.26 8.74
N LEU A 36 0.03 2.98 8.97
CA LEU A 36 0.33 2.32 10.23
C LEU A 36 1.73 1.72 10.25
N VAL A 37 2.13 1.13 9.12
CA VAL A 37 3.42 0.47 8.98
C VAL A 37 3.99 0.84 7.62
N TYR A 38 5.28 1.16 7.63
CA TYR A 38 6.05 1.38 6.41
C TYR A 38 7.46 0.88 6.70
N ASP A 39 7.73 -0.37 6.33
CA ASP A 39 9.02 -0.99 6.58
C ASP A 39 9.56 -1.58 5.28
N VAL A 40 10.68 -1.04 4.82
CA VAL A 40 11.30 -1.48 3.56
C VAL A 40 12.20 -2.69 3.74
N ARG A 41 12.53 -3.05 4.98
CA ARG A 41 13.42 -4.17 5.30
C ARG A 41 12.99 -4.89 6.57
N PRO A 42 11.82 -5.51 6.57
CA PRO A 42 11.36 -6.24 7.76
C PRO A 42 12.26 -7.45 8.03
N GLU A 43 12.40 -7.78 9.29
CA GLU A 43 13.12 -8.99 9.70
C GLU A 43 12.22 -10.20 9.50
N VAL A 44 12.66 -11.15 8.69
CA VAL A 44 11.92 -12.40 8.47
C VAL A 44 12.31 -13.39 9.56
N VAL A 45 11.33 -13.88 10.31
CA VAL A 45 11.54 -14.84 11.40
C VAL A 45 11.06 -16.25 11.04
N GLU A 46 10.24 -16.38 10.03
CA GLU A 46 9.78 -17.66 9.51
C GLU A 46 9.60 -17.57 8.00
N GLY A 47 10.01 -18.60 7.29
CA GLY A 47 9.81 -18.70 5.85
C GLY A 47 10.77 -17.83 5.07
N GLU A 48 10.48 -17.70 3.78
CA GLU A 48 11.27 -16.92 2.84
C GLU A 48 10.36 -16.10 1.96
N SER A 49 10.76 -14.87 1.65
CA SER A 49 10.03 -14.02 0.71
C SER A 49 10.96 -12.98 0.11
N GLU A 50 10.83 -12.78 -1.20
CA GLU A 50 11.51 -11.67 -1.87
C GLU A 50 10.70 -10.38 -1.79
N LEU A 51 9.43 -10.46 -1.36
CA LEU A 51 8.56 -9.30 -1.22
C LEU A 51 8.80 -8.67 0.16
N ALA A 52 9.97 -8.03 0.31
CA ALA A 52 10.46 -7.60 1.62
C ALA A 52 9.73 -6.39 2.18
N ALA A 53 9.43 -5.39 1.36
CA ALA A 53 8.82 -4.17 1.86
C ALA A 53 7.37 -4.42 2.29
N THR A 54 7.00 -3.90 3.46
CA THR A 54 5.66 -4.07 4.02
C THR A 54 5.05 -2.71 4.31
N VAL A 55 3.85 -2.47 3.78
CA VAL A 55 3.08 -1.25 4.04
C VAL A 55 1.71 -1.65 4.52
N ILE A 56 1.26 -1.04 5.60
CA ILE A 56 -0.10 -1.23 6.10
C ILE A 56 -0.75 0.12 6.25
N LEU A 57 -1.88 0.29 5.56
CA LEU A 57 -2.70 1.49 5.64
C LEU A 57 -3.99 1.16 6.36
N GLU A 58 -4.50 2.10 7.14
CA GLU A 58 -5.77 1.96 7.83
C GLU A 58 -6.75 3.02 7.34
N PHE A 59 -7.98 2.62 7.11
CA PHE A 59 -9.10 3.49 6.76
C PHE A 59 -10.27 3.21 7.70
N PRO A 60 -11.25 4.14 7.78
CA PRO A 60 -12.39 3.95 8.69
C PRO A 60 -13.14 2.64 8.51
N ASP A 61 -13.24 2.16 7.28
CA ASP A 61 -13.92 0.90 6.98
C ASP A 61 -13.43 0.31 5.66
N LEU A 62 -13.90 -0.89 5.34
CA LEU A 62 -13.50 -1.60 4.14
C LEU A 62 -13.97 -0.90 2.86
N GLU A 63 -15.14 -0.29 2.89
CA GLU A 63 -15.65 0.44 1.73
C GLU A 63 -14.77 1.63 1.39
N THR A 64 -14.27 2.33 2.42
CA THR A 64 -13.38 3.48 2.23
C THR A 64 -12.04 3.08 1.65
N VAL A 65 -11.45 1.97 2.11
CA VAL A 65 -10.18 1.52 1.53
C VAL A 65 -10.35 1.15 0.06
N LYS A 66 -11.46 0.54 -0.30
CA LYS A 66 -11.75 0.23 -1.70
C LYS A 66 -11.96 1.50 -2.53
N ALA A 67 -12.67 2.48 -1.98
CA ALA A 67 -12.89 3.75 -2.65
C ALA A 67 -11.57 4.49 -2.88
N TRP A 68 -10.67 4.48 -1.88
CA TRP A 68 -9.34 5.05 -2.02
C TRP A 68 -8.56 4.39 -3.15
N TYR A 69 -8.52 3.06 -3.16
CA TYR A 69 -7.78 2.30 -4.17
C TYR A 69 -8.26 2.64 -5.58
N ASN A 70 -9.55 2.80 -5.77
CA ASN A 70 -10.16 3.06 -7.06
C ASN A 70 -10.29 4.56 -7.38
N SER A 71 -9.82 5.44 -6.48
CA SER A 71 -9.93 6.87 -6.70
C SER A 71 -9.03 7.36 -7.84
N PRO A 72 -9.43 8.43 -8.53
CA PRO A 72 -8.58 9.01 -9.58
C PRO A 72 -7.19 9.40 -9.08
N GLY A 73 -7.11 9.91 -7.86
CA GLY A 73 -5.84 10.32 -7.27
C GLY A 73 -4.86 9.18 -7.10
N TYR A 74 -5.33 8.05 -6.58
CA TYR A 74 -4.46 6.88 -6.44
C TYR A 74 -4.18 6.20 -7.76
N GLN A 75 -5.20 6.08 -8.61
CA GLN A 75 -5.04 5.43 -9.92
C GLN A 75 -3.99 6.11 -10.80
N LYS A 76 -3.82 7.42 -10.66
CA LYS A 76 -2.78 8.16 -11.38
C LYS A 76 -1.37 7.64 -11.12
N VAL A 77 -1.11 7.17 -9.90
CA VAL A 77 0.24 6.74 -9.50
C VAL A 77 0.36 5.22 -9.37
N LEU A 78 -0.74 4.50 -9.32
CA LEU A 78 -0.71 3.04 -9.20
C LEU A 78 0.09 2.39 -10.33
N GLY A 79 -0.03 2.90 -11.55
CA GLY A 79 0.73 2.39 -12.70
C GLY A 79 2.24 2.41 -12.47
N ILE A 80 2.73 3.44 -11.77
CA ILE A 80 4.16 3.54 -11.43
C ILE A 80 4.58 2.34 -10.58
N ARG A 81 3.79 2.03 -9.55
CA ARG A 81 4.10 0.90 -8.67
C ARG A 81 4.03 -0.43 -9.43
N LEU A 82 3.00 -0.62 -10.23
CA LEU A 82 2.82 -1.87 -10.98
C LEU A 82 3.92 -2.11 -12.01
N GLU A 83 4.43 -1.05 -12.63
CA GLU A 83 5.53 -1.14 -13.60
C GLU A 83 6.89 -1.31 -12.94
N SER A 84 7.06 -0.76 -11.74
CA SER A 84 8.37 -0.67 -11.08
C SER A 84 8.59 -1.73 -10.01
N SER A 85 7.58 -2.51 -9.69
CA SER A 85 7.66 -3.48 -8.60
C SER A 85 6.80 -4.70 -8.89
N GLU A 86 7.02 -5.74 -8.10
CA GLU A 86 6.09 -6.85 -7.99
C GLU A 86 5.61 -6.92 -6.55
N GLY A 87 4.42 -7.44 -6.34
CA GLY A 87 3.88 -7.48 -4.99
C GLY A 87 2.51 -8.08 -4.89
N ILE A 88 2.04 -8.15 -3.65
CA ILE A 88 0.71 -8.62 -3.32
C ILE A 88 0.06 -7.58 -2.41
N GLY A 89 -1.08 -7.05 -2.85
CA GLY A 89 -1.88 -6.13 -2.05
C GLY A 89 -3.20 -6.80 -1.67
N ARG A 90 -3.62 -6.62 -0.43
CA ARG A 90 -4.86 -7.19 0.08
C ARG A 90 -5.67 -6.15 0.83
N PHE A 91 -6.98 -6.21 0.64
CA PHE A 91 -7.89 -5.51 1.55
C PHE A 91 -8.21 -6.47 2.69
N VAL A 92 -8.00 -6.05 3.92
CA VAL A 92 -8.28 -6.88 5.09
C VAL A 92 -9.07 -6.09 6.12
N THR A 93 -9.74 -6.81 7.02
CA THR A 93 -10.47 -6.21 8.12
C THR A 93 -10.41 -7.18 9.32
N ASN A 94 -10.75 -6.67 10.49
CA ASN A 94 -10.77 -7.48 11.73
C ASN A 94 -12.05 -8.29 11.89
N ASP A 95 -12.72 -8.54 10.81
CA ASP A 95 -13.96 -9.28 10.81
C ASP A 95 -13.64 -10.78 10.72
N GLY A 96 -13.12 -11.30 11.75
CA GLY A 96 -12.67 -12.67 11.85
C GLY A 96 -13.63 -13.77 11.45
#